data_2e87442e6bf4a0c0f2ddf14b46975265
#
_entry.id   2e87442e6bf4a0c0f2ddf14b46975265
#
_cell.length_a   1.000
_cell.length_b   1.000
_cell.length_c   1.000
_cell.angle_alpha   90.00
_cell.angle_beta   90.00
_cell.angle_gamma   90.00
#
_symmetry.space_group_name_H-M   'P 1'
#
loop_
_entity.id
_entity.type
_entity.pdbx_description
1 polymer ?
#
loop_
_entity_poly.entity_id
_entity_poly.type
_entity_poly.pdbx_seq_one_letter_code
_entity_poly.pdbx_strand_id
1 'polypeptide(L)'
;MDTISSLSAGTTNMIKDLLGIGFIIISYPYILDTIALIQLEESIGLYLIALVCMDFASYWNHRLNHSINIFWNRHVVHHSSEEFNLACALRQSISKNIIGFGALFLIPAALFGVPPKIIIVLAPLHLFGQFWYHTRHIGKLGWLEYIFVTPSQHRVHHAINKEYVDKNLSAIFCVWDRLFGTFQEELVEVPCVYGTLKPVQTWNPIIINFQHNWGLAKDAWHAKNWGDKFKLWFMPTGWRPKD
;
A
#
# COMPACT_ATOMS: atom_id res chain seq x y z
N MET A 1 11.01 -0.90 -21.23
CA MET A 1 11.06 0.48 -20.69
C MET A 1 10.36 0.58 -19.33
N ASP A 2 9.23 -0.08 -19.13
CA ASP A 2 8.49 -0.08 -17.87
C ASP A 2 9.32 -0.61 -16.69
N THR A 3 9.99 -1.74 -16.86
CA THR A 3 10.92 -2.31 -15.87
C THR A 3 12.04 -1.34 -15.48
N ILE A 4 12.65 -0.62 -16.44
CA ILE A 4 13.69 0.38 -16.16
C ILE A 4 13.12 1.55 -15.38
N SER A 5 11.92 2.03 -15.74
CA SER A 5 11.21 3.08 -15.01
C SER A 5 10.88 2.65 -13.57
N SER A 6 10.47 1.39 -13.38
CA SER A 6 10.19 0.81 -12.07
C SER A 6 11.44 0.76 -11.19
N LEU A 7 12.57 0.30 -11.72
CA LEU A 7 13.86 0.26 -11.01
C LEU A 7 14.36 1.67 -10.65
N SER A 8 14.22 2.64 -11.56
CA SER A 8 14.58 4.05 -11.31
C SER A 8 13.74 4.66 -10.19
N ALA A 9 12.44 4.41 -10.19
CA ALA A 9 11.54 4.83 -9.11
C ALA A 9 11.93 4.16 -7.77
N GLY A 10 12.28 2.88 -7.79
CA GLY A 10 12.76 2.14 -6.62
C GLY A 10 14.03 2.75 -6.01
N THR A 11 15.00 3.10 -6.84
CA THR A 11 16.26 3.69 -6.37
C THR A 11 16.04 5.06 -5.70
N THR A 12 15.24 5.93 -6.31
CA THR A 12 14.90 7.23 -5.71
C THR A 12 14.09 7.08 -4.42
N ASN A 13 13.22 6.07 -4.36
CA ASN A 13 12.42 5.76 -3.19
C ASN A 13 13.28 5.25 -2.01
N MET A 14 14.35 4.53 -2.27
CA MET A 14 15.22 3.98 -1.22
C MET A 14 15.78 5.07 -0.28
N ILE A 15 16.22 6.21 -0.82
CA ILE A 15 16.72 7.33 -0.02
C ILE A 15 15.60 7.88 0.88
N LYS A 16 14.41 8.04 0.32
CA LYS A 16 13.24 8.51 1.07
C LYS A 16 12.80 7.52 2.15
N ASP A 17 12.86 6.21 1.87
CA ASP A 17 12.47 5.18 2.84
C ASP A 17 13.43 5.16 4.03
N LEU A 18 14.72 5.44 3.85
CA LEU A 18 15.67 5.62 4.94
C LEU A 18 15.26 6.78 5.86
N LEU A 19 14.83 7.92 5.30
CA LEU A 19 14.32 9.04 6.09
C LEU A 19 13.01 8.69 6.80
N GLY A 20 12.10 7.96 6.14
CA GLY A 20 10.83 7.50 6.71
C GLY A 20 11.04 6.54 7.88
N ILE A 21 11.98 5.61 7.77
CA ILE A 21 12.37 4.71 8.86
C ILE A 21 12.90 5.52 10.05
N GLY A 22 13.75 6.51 9.82
CA GLY A 22 14.25 7.40 10.86
C GLY A 22 13.10 8.08 11.63
N PHE A 23 12.08 8.56 10.92
CA PHE A 23 10.90 9.16 11.56
C PHE A 23 10.11 8.14 12.40
N ILE A 24 9.93 6.91 11.92
CA ILE A 24 9.26 5.84 12.67
C ILE A 24 10.05 5.48 13.92
N ILE A 25 11.39 5.35 13.82
CA ILE A 25 12.27 5.05 14.97
C ILE A 25 12.13 6.09 16.06
N ILE A 26 11.99 7.37 15.69
CA ILE A 26 11.85 8.47 16.66
C ILE A 26 10.44 8.53 17.25
N SER A 27 9.39 8.38 16.43
CA SER A 27 8.00 8.61 16.83
C SER A 27 7.34 7.42 17.50
N TYR A 28 7.69 6.21 17.11
CA TYR A 28 7.03 5.00 17.62
C TYR A 28 7.27 4.76 19.13
N PRO A 29 8.47 4.93 19.70
CA PRO A 29 8.67 4.85 21.15
C PRO A 29 7.74 5.79 21.93
N TYR A 30 7.57 7.02 21.44
CA TYR A 30 6.68 7.99 22.07
C TYR A 30 5.20 7.55 22.06
N ILE A 31 4.76 6.98 20.93
CA ILE A 31 3.42 6.40 20.82
C ILE A 31 3.30 5.23 21.79
N LEU A 32 4.26 4.32 21.81
CA LEU A 32 4.29 3.16 22.70
C LEU A 32 4.16 3.58 24.18
N ASP A 33 4.99 4.51 24.62
CA ASP A 33 4.99 5.00 26.03
C ASP A 33 3.66 5.66 26.42
N THR A 34 2.93 6.21 25.43
CA THR A 34 1.67 6.93 25.68
C THR A 34 0.46 6.01 25.72
N ILE A 35 0.41 4.96 24.88
CA ILE A 35 -0.83 4.18 24.66
C ILE A 35 -0.71 2.69 24.99
N ALA A 36 0.44 2.17 25.38
CA ALA A 36 0.59 0.76 25.69
C ALA A 36 -0.36 0.36 26.85
N LEU A 37 -1.25 -0.59 26.59
CA LEU A 37 -2.20 -1.10 27.57
C LEU A 37 -1.61 -2.24 28.40
N ILE A 38 -0.70 -2.99 27.80
CA ILE A 38 -0.03 -4.15 28.41
C ILE A 38 1.44 -4.11 28.01
N GLN A 39 2.27 -4.73 28.87
CA GLN A 39 3.68 -4.98 28.56
C GLN A 39 3.90 -6.48 28.65
N LEU A 40 4.09 -7.10 27.49
CA LEU A 40 4.36 -8.52 27.39
C LEU A 40 5.86 -8.77 27.41
N GLU A 41 6.27 -9.86 28.05
CA GLU A 41 7.66 -10.32 27.98
C GLU A 41 8.02 -10.74 26.58
N GLU A 42 9.28 -10.55 26.21
CA GLU A 42 9.79 -10.95 24.92
C GLU A 42 9.72 -12.48 24.76
N SER A 43 8.96 -12.90 23.78
CA SER A 43 8.69 -14.32 23.50
C SER A 43 8.31 -14.48 22.02
N ILE A 44 8.33 -15.71 21.53
CA ILE A 44 7.81 -16.03 20.18
C ILE A 44 6.37 -15.52 20.02
N GLY A 45 5.54 -15.64 21.09
CA GLY A 45 4.17 -15.13 21.11
C GLY A 45 4.10 -13.63 20.81
N LEU A 46 5.01 -12.83 21.40
CA LEU A 46 5.06 -11.38 21.15
C LEU A 46 5.46 -11.06 19.71
N TYR A 47 6.38 -11.81 19.11
CA TYR A 47 6.73 -11.67 17.68
C TYR A 47 5.55 -12.00 16.77
N LEU A 48 4.76 -13.03 17.08
CA LEU A 48 3.56 -13.39 16.32
C LEU A 48 2.47 -12.29 16.46
N ILE A 49 2.23 -11.78 17.66
CA ILE A 49 1.31 -10.65 17.88
C ILE A 49 1.78 -9.43 17.08
N ALA A 50 3.06 -9.10 17.15
CA ALA A 50 3.63 -7.97 16.41
C ALA A 50 3.44 -8.13 14.89
N LEU A 51 3.70 -9.32 14.34
CA LEU A 51 3.49 -9.63 12.92
C LEU A 51 2.03 -9.43 12.51
N VAL A 52 1.09 -9.96 13.30
CA VAL A 52 -0.36 -9.82 13.04
C VAL A 52 -0.78 -8.34 13.11
N CYS A 53 -0.31 -7.60 14.12
CA CYS A 53 -0.61 -6.17 14.25
C CYS A 53 -0.05 -5.35 13.08
N MET A 54 1.18 -5.63 12.65
CA MET A 54 1.79 -4.97 11.51
C MET A 54 1.05 -5.27 10.21
N ASP A 55 0.64 -6.51 10.01
CA ASP A 55 -0.09 -6.93 8.82
C ASP A 55 -1.50 -6.34 8.78
N PHE A 56 -2.21 -6.32 9.90
CA PHE A 56 -3.48 -5.61 10.06
C PHE A 56 -3.34 -4.12 9.73
N ALA A 57 -2.32 -3.48 10.28
CA ALA A 57 -2.01 -2.08 10.00
C ALA A 57 -1.71 -1.83 8.52
N SER A 58 -0.98 -2.74 7.88
CA SER A 58 -0.66 -2.69 6.45
C SER A 58 -1.92 -2.81 5.60
N TYR A 59 -2.86 -3.71 5.95
CA TYR A 59 -4.16 -3.81 5.28
C TYR A 59 -4.92 -2.47 5.31
N TRP A 60 -5.06 -1.85 6.48
CA TRP A 60 -5.78 -0.59 6.61
C TRP A 60 -5.08 0.56 5.89
N ASN A 61 -3.76 0.65 5.99
CA ASN A 61 -2.98 1.63 5.24
C ASN A 61 -3.20 1.45 3.73
N HIS A 62 -3.16 0.22 3.24
CA HIS A 62 -3.37 -0.11 1.84
C HIS A 62 -4.80 0.23 1.39
N ARG A 63 -5.80 -0.17 2.18
CA ARG A 63 -7.20 0.15 1.92
C ARG A 63 -7.45 1.66 1.86
N LEU A 64 -6.87 2.45 2.76
CA LEU A 64 -6.99 3.90 2.74
C LEU A 64 -6.30 4.51 1.51
N ASN A 65 -5.17 3.94 1.09
CA ASN A 65 -4.50 4.38 -0.14
C ASN A 65 -5.38 4.16 -1.38
N HIS A 66 -6.21 3.14 -1.43
CA HIS A 66 -7.18 2.89 -2.50
C HIS A 66 -8.45 3.72 -2.36
N SER A 67 -8.87 4.03 -1.12
CA SER A 67 -10.19 4.61 -0.84
C SER A 67 -10.23 6.13 -0.83
N ILE A 68 -9.09 6.84 -0.69
CA ILE A 68 -9.04 8.29 -0.50
C ILE A 68 -8.09 8.92 -1.52
N ASN A 69 -8.55 9.93 -2.26
CA ASN A 69 -7.83 10.56 -3.36
C ASN A 69 -6.40 10.99 -3.00
N ILE A 70 -6.19 11.67 -1.86
CA ILE A 70 -4.84 12.12 -1.45
C ILE A 70 -3.90 10.94 -1.15
N PHE A 71 -4.44 9.83 -0.64
CA PHE A 71 -3.64 8.64 -0.37
C PHE A 71 -3.41 7.81 -1.64
N TRP A 72 -4.39 7.76 -2.54
CA TRP A 72 -4.22 7.15 -3.86
C TRP A 72 -3.08 7.77 -4.65
N ASN A 73 -2.88 9.07 -4.55
CA ASN A 73 -1.72 9.75 -5.14
C ASN A 73 -0.37 9.09 -4.79
N ARG A 74 -0.29 8.51 -3.59
CA ARG A 74 0.93 7.83 -3.09
C ARG A 74 1.06 6.42 -3.63
N HIS A 75 -0.07 5.80 -4.02
CA HIS A 75 -0.13 4.39 -4.40
C HIS A 75 -0.34 4.18 -5.90
N VAL A 76 -0.95 5.11 -6.60
CA VAL A 76 -1.14 5.07 -8.05
C VAL A 76 0.16 4.86 -8.83
N VAL A 77 1.28 5.34 -8.32
CA VAL A 77 2.61 5.14 -8.91
C VAL A 77 2.95 3.64 -8.97
N HIS A 78 2.65 2.91 -7.91
CA HIS A 78 2.84 1.46 -7.83
C HIS A 78 1.95 0.74 -8.86
N HIS A 79 0.67 1.09 -8.94
CA HIS A 79 -0.27 0.53 -9.91
C HIS A 79 -0.06 0.98 -11.35
N SER A 80 0.76 1.99 -11.62
CA SER A 80 0.93 2.52 -12.97
C SER A 80 1.78 1.65 -13.90
N SER A 81 2.34 0.54 -13.41
CA SER A 81 3.04 -0.43 -14.26
C SER A 81 2.05 -1.25 -15.07
N GLU A 82 2.25 -1.30 -16.38
CA GLU A 82 1.48 -2.16 -17.28
C GLU A 82 2.11 -3.56 -17.38
N GLU A 83 3.33 -3.73 -16.85
CA GLU A 83 4.00 -5.00 -16.70
C GLU A 83 3.93 -5.47 -15.24
N PHE A 84 3.35 -6.65 -15.01
CA PHE A 84 3.32 -7.25 -13.68
C PHE A 84 4.49 -8.22 -13.50
N ASN A 85 5.52 -7.77 -12.79
CA ASN A 85 6.75 -8.52 -12.51
C ASN A 85 7.41 -8.00 -11.22
N LEU A 86 8.49 -8.65 -10.76
CA LEU A 86 9.19 -8.25 -9.53
C LEU A 86 9.70 -6.79 -9.54
N ALA A 87 9.94 -6.20 -10.71
CA ALA A 87 10.36 -4.79 -10.76
C ALA A 87 9.20 -3.83 -10.43
N CYS A 88 7.94 -4.20 -10.70
CA CYS A 88 6.81 -3.35 -10.33
C CYS A 88 6.64 -3.25 -8.81
N ALA A 89 7.06 -4.25 -8.03
CA ALA A 89 7.09 -4.16 -6.57
C ALA A 89 7.99 -3.01 -6.07
N LEU A 90 9.05 -2.68 -6.80
CA LEU A 90 9.98 -1.60 -6.48
C LEU A 90 9.48 -0.24 -6.96
N ARG A 91 8.44 -0.19 -7.81
CA ARG A 91 7.84 1.05 -8.28
C ARG A 91 7.02 1.68 -7.17
N GLN A 92 7.63 2.58 -6.41
CA GLN A 92 7.02 3.23 -5.27
C GLN A 92 7.07 4.75 -5.41
N SER A 93 6.09 5.44 -4.83
CA SER A 93 6.01 6.90 -4.87
C SER A 93 7.05 7.55 -3.94
N ILE A 94 7.69 8.60 -4.43
CA ILE A 94 8.57 9.45 -3.61
C ILE A 94 7.78 10.09 -2.46
N SER A 95 6.48 10.36 -2.63
CA SER A 95 5.64 11.00 -1.63
C SER A 95 5.14 10.06 -0.52
N LYS A 96 5.39 8.75 -0.62
CA LYS A 96 4.78 7.72 0.25
C LYS A 96 4.94 7.98 1.75
N ASN A 97 6.07 8.53 2.21
CA ASN A 97 6.36 8.71 3.63
C ASN A 97 6.60 10.18 4.05
N ILE A 98 6.38 11.15 3.17
CA ILE A 98 6.64 12.58 3.48
C ILE A 98 5.76 13.08 4.63
N ILE A 99 4.58 12.47 4.83
CA ILE A 99 3.61 12.89 5.84
C ILE A 99 3.61 11.89 7.02
N GLY A 100 4.68 11.58 7.66
CA GLY A 100 4.83 10.92 8.97
C GLY A 100 3.75 9.96 9.53
N PHE A 101 2.67 9.70 8.79
CA PHE A 101 1.55 8.86 9.24
C PHE A 101 1.92 7.37 9.39
N GLY A 102 3.10 6.95 8.93
CA GLY A 102 3.51 5.55 9.04
C GLY A 102 3.51 5.02 10.47
N ALA A 103 3.91 5.83 11.44
CA ALA A 103 3.93 5.44 12.85
C ALA A 103 2.51 5.24 13.42
N LEU A 104 1.50 5.97 12.94
CA LEU A 104 0.12 5.80 13.39
C LEU A 104 -0.46 4.43 13.03
N PHE A 105 0.02 3.84 11.94
CA PHE A 105 -0.38 2.48 11.59
C PHE A 105 0.23 1.41 12.51
N LEU A 106 1.21 1.76 13.35
CA LEU A 106 1.75 0.88 14.38
C LEU A 106 1.00 0.96 15.72
N ILE A 107 -0.07 1.75 15.81
CA ILE A 107 -0.92 1.83 17.01
C ILE A 107 -1.36 0.45 17.49
N PRO A 108 -1.83 -0.51 16.67
CA PRO A 108 -2.18 -1.84 17.16
C PRO A 108 -1.01 -2.55 17.86
N ALA A 109 0.19 -2.46 17.33
CA ALA A 109 1.38 -3.03 17.94
C ALA A 109 1.74 -2.32 19.26
N ALA A 110 1.60 -0.99 19.32
CA ALA A 110 1.86 -0.20 20.52
C ALA A 110 0.89 -0.52 21.65
N LEU A 111 -0.40 -0.76 21.36
CA LEU A 111 -1.40 -1.17 22.36
C LEU A 111 -1.02 -2.48 23.06
N PHE A 112 -0.40 -3.42 22.35
CA PHE A 112 0.12 -4.67 22.90
C PHE A 112 1.53 -4.55 23.50
N GLY A 113 2.07 -3.35 23.64
CA GLY A 113 3.37 -3.13 24.25
C GLY A 113 4.55 -3.66 23.42
N VAL A 114 4.40 -3.80 22.09
CA VAL A 114 5.47 -4.32 21.21
C VAL A 114 6.65 -3.36 21.19
N PRO A 115 7.87 -3.76 21.61
CA PRO A 115 9.00 -2.85 21.63
C PRO A 115 9.52 -2.57 20.21
N PRO A 116 10.14 -1.39 19.99
CA PRO A 116 10.65 -0.97 18.66
C PRO A 116 11.59 -1.98 18.02
N LYS A 117 12.40 -2.68 18.81
CA LYS A 117 13.35 -3.70 18.31
C LYS A 117 12.65 -4.83 17.55
N ILE A 118 11.46 -5.26 17.99
CA ILE A 118 10.68 -6.30 17.30
C ILE A 118 10.15 -5.77 15.96
N ILE A 119 9.65 -4.53 15.93
CA ILE A 119 9.22 -3.88 14.69
C ILE A 119 10.37 -3.80 13.69
N ILE A 120 11.56 -3.40 14.14
CA ILE A 120 12.76 -3.28 13.29
C ILE A 120 13.16 -4.63 12.69
N VAL A 121 13.04 -5.71 13.44
CA VAL A 121 13.35 -7.08 12.96
C VAL A 121 12.28 -7.57 11.99
N LEU A 122 11.01 -7.35 12.30
CA LEU A 122 9.91 -7.88 11.48
C LEU A 122 9.64 -7.05 10.22
N ALA A 123 9.91 -5.75 10.20
CA ALA A 123 9.58 -4.90 9.07
C ALA A 123 10.24 -5.33 7.75
N PRO A 124 11.54 -5.69 7.69
CA PRO A 124 12.14 -6.20 6.46
C PRO A 124 11.54 -7.54 6.00
N LEU A 125 11.22 -8.43 6.94
CA LEU A 125 10.61 -9.73 6.64
C LEU A 125 9.19 -9.55 6.10
N HIS A 126 8.41 -8.66 6.71
CA HIS A 126 7.07 -8.31 6.26
C HIS A 126 7.10 -7.66 4.86
N LEU A 127 8.07 -6.80 4.59
CA LEU A 127 8.26 -6.18 3.28
C LEU A 127 8.69 -7.21 2.22
N PHE A 128 9.60 -8.12 2.57
CA PHE A 128 9.99 -9.23 1.68
C PHE A 128 8.80 -10.14 1.36
N GLY A 129 7.95 -10.43 2.36
CA GLY A 129 6.69 -11.16 2.17
C GLY A 129 5.73 -10.50 1.17
N GLN A 130 5.85 -9.19 0.97
CA GLN A 130 5.07 -8.46 -0.03
C GLN A 130 5.75 -8.38 -1.41
N PHE A 131 7.03 -8.60 -1.50
CA PHE A 131 7.80 -8.50 -2.74
C PHE A 131 7.60 -9.70 -3.66
N TRP A 132 7.70 -10.93 -3.14
CA TRP A 132 7.81 -12.17 -3.93
C TRP A 132 6.58 -12.47 -4.78
N TYR A 133 5.40 -12.03 -4.41
CA TYR A 133 4.15 -12.34 -5.10
C TYR A 133 3.89 -11.47 -6.34
N HIS A 134 4.74 -10.48 -6.64
CA HIS A 134 4.63 -9.66 -7.85
C HIS A 134 5.13 -10.45 -9.08
N THR A 135 4.40 -11.50 -9.45
CA THR A 135 4.80 -12.35 -10.59
C THR A 135 3.61 -12.98 -11.30
N ARG A 136 3.72 -13.12 -12.63
CA ARG A 136 2.78 -13.87 -13.47
C ARG A 136 3.11 -15.35 -13.60
N HIS A 137 4.30 -15.77 -13.14
CA HIS A 137 4.82 -17.12 -13.37
C HIS A 137 4.31 -18.16 -12.36
N ILE A 138 3.74 -17.74 -11.24
CA ILE A 138 3.22 -18.64 -10.22
C ILE A 138 1.69 -18.59 -10.29
N GLY A 139 1.07 -19.74 -10.52
CA GLY A 139 -0.38 -19.92 -10.53
C GLY A 139 -1.00 -19.90 -9.14
N LYS A 140 -2.25 -20.39 -9.03
CA LYS A 140 -2.93 -20.55 -7.74
C LYS A 140 -2.20 -21.58 -6.87
N LEU A 141 -2.06 -21.26 -5.58
CA LEU A 141 -1.36 -22.08 -4.59
C LEU A 141 -2.31 -22.92 -3.71
N GLY A 142 -3.55 -23.14 -4.18
CA GLY A 142 -4.51 -24.00 -3.51
C GLY A 142 -4.89 -23.52 -2.11
N TRP A 143 -4.77 -24.39 -1.10
CA TRP A 143 -5.19 -24.10 0.26
C TRP A 143 -4.42 -22.93 0.92
N LEU A 144 -3.20 -22.63 0.46
CA LEU A 144 -2.42 -21.47 0.97
C LEU A 144 -3.15 -20.14 0.72
N GLU A 145 -3.99 -20.06 -0.31
CA GLU A 145 -4.78 -18.86 -0.65
C GLU A 145 -5.91 -18.56 0.34
N TYR A 146 -6.18 -19.46 1.27
CA TYR A 146 -7.11 -19.19 2.37
C TYR A 146 -6.46 -18.40 3.52
N ILE A 147 -5.14 -18.45 3.63
CA ILE A 147 -4.38 -17.86 4.74
C ILE A 147 -3.50 -16.71 4.25
N PHE A 148 -2.74 -16.94 3.16
CA PHE A 148 -1.73 -16.01 2.69
C PHE A 148 -2.13 -15.33 1.38
N VAL A 149 -1.65 -14.10 1.22
CA VAL A 149 -1.66 -13.41 -0.08
C VAL A 149 -0.70 -14.14 -1.02
N THR A 150 -1.19 -14.48 -2.19
CA THR A 150 -0.46 -15.24 -3.21
C THR A 150 -0.33 -14.44 -4.50
N PRO A 151 0.53 -14.86 -5.45
CA PRO A 151 0.64 -14.19 -6.74
C PRO A 151 -0.69 -14.06 -7.47
N SER A 152 -1.59 -15.05 -7.41
CA SER A 152 -2.91 -14.97 -8.06
C SER A 152 -3.78 -13.87 -7.46
N GLN A 153 -3.80 -13.76 -6.13
CA GLN A 153 -4.56 -12.71 -5.44
C GLN A 153 -3.96 -11.33 -5.70
N HIS A 154 -2.64 -11.21 -5.78
CA HIS A 154 -1.98 -9.93 -6.02
C HIS A 154 -2.05 -9.49 -7.48
N ARG A 155 -2.16 -10.42 -8.44
CA ARG A 155 -2.52 -10.10 -9.83
C ARG A 155 -3.90 -9.44 -9.91
N VAL A 156 -4.89 -9.98 -9.22
CA VAL A 156 -6.22 -9.37 -9.10
C VAL A 156 -6.14 -7.97 -8.53
N HIS A 157 -5.34 -7.78 -7.46
CA HIS A 157 -5.15 -6.48 -6.83
C HIS A 157 -4.62 -5.41 -7.81
N HIS A 158 -3.65 -5.76 -8.65
CA HIS A 158 -3.06 -4.85 -9.63
C HIS A 158 -3.88 -4.67 -10.90
N ALA A 159 -4.95 -5.45 -11.08
CA ALA A 159 -5.73 -5.42 -12.31
C ALA A 159 -6.77 -4.29 -12.33
N ILE A 160 -6.97 -3.71 -13.53
CA ILE A 160 -7.95 -2.65 -13.79
C ILE A 160 -9.31 -3.18 -14.29
N ASN A 161 -9.46 -4.49 -14.39
CA ASN A 161 -10.73 -5.12 -14.72
C ASN A 161 -11.81 -4.73 -13.72
N LYS A 162 -13.03 -4.51 -14.18
CA LYS A 162 -14.16 -4.04 -13.35
C LYS A 162 -14.40 -4.93 -12.11
N GLU A 163 -14.20 -6.23 -12.24
CA GLU A 163 -14.37 -7.23 -11.19
C GLU A 163 -13.28 -7.15 -10.12
N TYR A 164 -12.12 -6.56 -10.45
CA TYR A 164 -10.90 -6.60 -9.65
C TYR A 164 -10.52 -5.28 -8.99
N VAL A 165 -11.13 -4.17 -9.43
CA VAL A 165 -10.84 -2.84 -8.86
C VAL A 165 -11.09 -2.83 -7.35
N ASP A 166 -10.11 -2.32 -6.59
CA ASP A 166 -10.13 -2.19 -5.12
C ASP A 166 -10.32 -3.53 -4.37
N LYS A 167 -9.85 -4.64 -4.96
CA LYS A 167 -9.86 -5.96 -4.33
C LYS A 167 -8.47 -6.37 -3.82
N ASN A 168 -8.44 -7.35 -2.92
CA ASN A 168 -7.26 -8.04 -2.38
C ASN A 168 -6.21 -7.06 -1.82
N LEU A 169 -6.60 -6.27 -0.82
CA LEU A 169 -5.81 -5.19 -0.21
C LEU A 169 -4.86 -5.68 0.90
N SER A 170 -4.90 -6.96 1.26
CA SER A 170 -4.04 -7.56 2.29
C SER A 170 -2.56 -7.61 1.88
N ALA A 171 -1.68 -7.61 2.89
CA ALA A 171 -0.23 -7.64 2.68
C ALA A 171 0.34 -9.07 2.72
N ILE A 172 0.22 -9.78 3.85
CA ILE A 172 0.67 -11.17 3.99
C ILE A 172 -0.50 -12.12 4.23
N PHE A 173 -1.42 -11.76 5.14
CA PHE A 173 -2.56 -12.59 5.49
C PHE A 173 -3.82 -12.14 4.77
N CYS A 174 -4.32 -12.93 3.81
CA CYS A 174 -5.54 -12.61 3.05
C CYS A 174 -6.83 -12.69 3.90
N VAL A 175 -6.71 -13.06 5.16
CA VAL A 175 -7.83 -13.11 6.11
C VAL A 175 -8.51 -11.74 6.25
N TRP A 176 -7.77 -10.65 6.17
CA TRP A 176 -8.34 -9.30 6.24
C TRP A 176 -9.27 -8.99 5.08
N ASP A 177 -8.90 -9.38 3.86
CA ASP A 177 -9.76 -9.21 2.69
C ASP A 177 -11.08 -9.97 2.85
N ARG A 178 -11.03 -11.19 3.38
CA ARG A 178 -12.23 -12.00 3.65
C ARG A 178 -13.08 -11.38 4.75
N LEU A 179 -12.45 -10.93 5.84
CA LEU A 179 -13.13 -10.33 6.99
C LEU A 179 -13.81 -9.00 6.63
N PHE A 180 -13.15 -8.18 5.81
CA PHE A 180 -13.63 -6.83 5.46
C PHE A 180 -14.25 -6.72 4.06
N GLY A 181 -14.50 -7.86 3.38
CA GLY A 181 -15.27 -7.93 2.13
C GLY A 181 -14.55 -7.42 0.88
N THR A 182 -13.23 -7.40 0.91
CA THR A 182 -12.39 -6.99 -0.23
C THR A 182 -11.77 -8.15 -1.00
N PHE A 183 -12.05 -9.39 -0.60
CA PHE A 183 -11.53 -10.58 -1.28
C PHE A 183 -12.19 -10.78 -2.66
N GLN A 184 -11.36 -11.12 -3.64
CA GLN A 184 -11.76 -11.55 -4.97
C GLN A 184 -10.78 -12.58 -5.50
N GLU A 185 -11.30 -13.70 -5.94
CA GLU A 185 -10.53 -14.75 -6.61
C GLU A 185 -10.16 -14.34 -8.05
N GLU A 186 -8.99 -14.76 -8.53
CA GLU A 186 -8.62 -14.62 -9.93
C GLU A 186 -9.50 -15.56 -10.78
N LEU A 187 -10.29 -14.99 -11.69
CA LEU A 187 -11.20 -15.70 -12.56
C LEU A 187 -10.49 -16.11 -13.84
N VAL A 188 -10.71 -17.36 -14.27
CA VAL A 188 -10.10 -17.90 -15.50
C VAL A 188 -10.62 -17.15 -16.73
N GLU A 189 -11.89 -16.77 -16.71
CA GLU A 189 -12.58 -16.09 -17.82
C GLU A 189 -12.26 -14.60 -17.90
N VAL A 190 -11.60 -14.05 -16.89
CA VAL A 190 -11.27 -12.61 -16.82
C VAL A 190 -9.77 -12.43 -16.61
N PRO A 191 -8.97 -12.51 -17.68
CA PRO A 191 -7.53 -12.28 -17.59
C PRO A 191 -7.19 -10.89 -17.03
N CYS A 192 -6.23 -10.80 -16.10
CA CYS A 192 -5.83 -9.56 -15.49
C CYS A 192 -5.19 -8.60 -16.50
N VAL A 193 -5.70 -7.38 -16.57
CA VAL A 193 -5.14 -6.26 -17.33
C VAL A 193 -4.56 -5.25 -16.34
N TYR A 194 -3.28 -4.88 -16.50
CA TYR A 194 -2.55 -4.05 -15.54
C TYR A 194 -2.41 -2.60 -16.00
N GLY A 195 -2.07 -1.73 -15.06
CA GLY A 195 -1.94 -0.30 -15.24
C GLY A 195 -2.93 0.50 -14.40
N THR A 196 -3.32 1.66 -14.87
CA THR A 196 -4.32 2.52 -14.24
C THR A 196 -5.43 2.90 -15.22
N LEU A 197 -6.64 3.15 -14.72
CA LEU A 197 -7.79 3.58 -15.55
C LEU A 197 -7.49 4.86 -16.37
N LYS A 198 -6.53 5.66 -15.91
CA LYS A 198 -5.96 6.80 -16.66
C LYS A 198 -4.46 6.56 -16.83
N PRO A 199 -4.02 5.92 -17.94
CA PRO A 199 -2.63 5.59 -18.15
C PRO A 199 -1.71 6.81 -18.09
N VAL A 200 -0.54 6.64 -17.50
CA VAL A 200 0.44 7.73 -17.34
C VAL A 200 1.11 8.09 -18.67
N GLN A 201 1.12 7.16 -19.64
CA GLN A 201 1.66 7.32 -21.01
C GLN A 201 3.10 7.87 -21.08
N THR A 202 3.91 7.59 -20.06
CA THR A 202 5.31 8.01 -20.00
C THR A 202 6.15 7.03 -19.20
N TRP A 203 7.44 6.96 -19.52
CA TRP A 203 8.44 6.22 -18.76
C TRP A 203 9.29 7.12 -17.85
N ASN A 204 9.01 8.43 -17.85
CA ASN A 204 9.74 9.39 -17.03
C ASN A 204 9.32 9.25 -15.56
N PRO A 205 10.23 8.84 -14.65
CA PRO A 205 9.90 8.57 -13.25
C PRO A 205 9.41 9.83 -12.50
N ILE A 206 9.84 11.02 -12.90
CA ILE A 206 9.37 12.28 -12.30
C ILE A 206 7.90 12.51 -12.66
N ILE A 207 7.55 12.39 -13.95
CA ILE A 207 6.17 12.58 -14.39
C ILE A 207 5.27 11.53 -13.73
N ILE A 208 5.67 10.25 -13.73
CA ILE A 208 4.92 9.16 -13.08
C ILE A 208 4.62 9.50 -11.61
N ASN A 209 5.59 10.05 -10.87
CA ASN A 209 5.41 10.38 -9.46
C ASN A 209 4.48 11.57 -9.20
N PHE A 210 4.44 12.54 -10.08
CA PHE A 210 3.76 13.82 -9.82
C PHE A 210 2.52 14.08 -10.68
N GLN A 211 2.32 13.36 -11.77
CA GLN A 211 1.22 13.59 -12.72
C GLN A 211 -0.16 13.55 -12.05
N HIS A 212 -0.41 12.55 -11.19
CA HIS A 212 -1.70 12.43 -10.50
C HIS A 212 -1.87 13.53 -9.44
N ASN A 213 -0.83 13.83 -8.66
CA ASN A 213 -0.83 14.93 -7.70
C ASN A 213 -1.13 16.27 -8.39
N TRP A 214 -0.48 16.51 -9.54
CA TRP A 214 -0.69 17.71 -10.32
C TRP A 214 -2.12 17.79 -10.86
N GLY A 215 -2.65 16.68 -11.39
CA GLY A 215 -4.03 16.59 -11.85
C GLY A 215 -5.03 16.93 -10.73
N LEU A 216 -4.86 16.34 -9.55
CA LEU A 216 -5.72 16.59 -8.39
C LEU A 216 -5.63 18.05 -7.90
N ALA A 217 -4.42 18.60 -7.85
CA ALA A 217 -4.21 20.01 -7.48
C ALA A 217 -4.88 20.96 -8.49
N LYS A 218 -4.77 20.67 -9.79
CA LYS A 218 -5.43 21.42 -10.84
C LYS A 218 -6.96 21.37 -10.73
N ASP A 219 -7.52 20.16 -10.51
CA ASP A 219 -8.97 20.00 -10.31
C ASP A 219 -9.46 20.79 -9.10
N ALA A 220 -8.72 20.71 -7.98
CA ALA A 220 -9.04 21.46 -6.76
C ALA A 220 -8.92 22.99 -6.97
N TRP A 221 -7.93 23.44 -7.75
CA TRP A 221 -7.78 24.87 -8.08
C TRP A 221 -8.98 25.41 -8.84
N HIS A 222 -9.49 24.65 -9.81
CA HIS A 222 -10.62 25.06 -10.66
C HIS A 222 -12.00 24.78 -10.04
N ALA A 223 -12.08 24.10 -8.91
CA ALA A 223 -13.37 23.85 -8.25
C ALA A 223 -14.04 25.17 -7.83
N LYS A 224 -15.37 25.24 -8.03
CA LYS A 224 -16.17 26.48 -7.86
C LYS A 224 -16.25 26.98 -6.41
N ASN A 225 -16.21 26.08 -5.44
CA ASN A 225 -16.35 26.41 -4.02
C ASN A 225 -15.31 25.69 -3.15
N TRP A 226 -15.09 26.23 -1.95
CA TRP A 226 -14.10 25.68 -1.01
C TRP A 226 -14.42 24.27 -0.54
N GLY A 227 -15.72 23.93 -0.41
CA GLY A 227 -16.14 22.58 -0.03
C GLY A 227 -15.68 21.54 -1.04
N ASP A 228 -15.85 21.82 -2.34
CA ASP A 228 -15.42 20.90 -3.40
C ASP A 228 -13.90 20.85 -3.54
N LYS A 229 -13.20 21.98 -3.31
CA LYS A 229 -11.71 21.99 -3.23
C LYS A 229 -11.21 21.01 -2.18
N PHE A 230 -11.82 21.02 -0.99
CA PHE A 230 -11.47 20.11 0.08
C PHE A 230 -11.87 18.66 -0.23
N LYS A 231 -13.10 18.45 -0.72
CA LYS A 231 -13.62 17.11 -1.05
C LYS A 231 -12.78 16.40 -2.12
N LEU A 232 -12.25 17.10 -3.11
CA LEU A 232 -11.38 16.50 -4.12
C LEU A 232 -10.16 15.78 -3.53
N TRP A 233 -9.66 16.23 -2.39
CA TRP A 233 -8.52 15.57 -1.71
C TRP A 233 -8.94 14.38 -0.85
N PHE A 234 -10.07 14.49 -0.13
CA PHE A 234 -10.42 13.58 0.96
C PHE A 234 -11.58 12.64 0.67
N MET A 235 -12.30 12.85 -0.42
CA MET A 235 -13.37 11.96 -0.87
C MET A 235 -12.79 10.71 -1.56
N PRO A 236 -13.64 9.69 -1.80
CA PRO A 236 -13.22 8.46 -2.47
C PRO A 236 -12.53 8.70 -3.81
N THR A 237 -11.63 7.81 -4.15
CA THR A 237 -10.87 7.83 -5.40
C THR A 237 -11.82 7.96 -6.60
N GLY A 238 -11.54 8.94 -7.47
CA GLY A 238 -12.39 9.24 -8.63
C GLY A 238 -13.60 10.13 -8.38
N TRP A 239 -13.88 10.52 -7.14
CA TRP A 239 -14.94 11.47 -6.84
C TRP A 239 -14.74 12.81 -7.60
N ARG A 240 -15.82 13.37 -8.10
CA ARG A 240 -15.89 14.69 -8.74
C ARG A 240 -17.09 15.46 -8.23
N PRO A 241 -17.03 16.83 -8.17
CA PRO A 241 -18.19 17.66 -7.92
C PRO A 241 -19.30 17.34 -8.92
N LYS A 242 -20.55 17.41 -8.49
CA LYS A 242 -21.69 17.44 -9.39
C LYS A 242 -21.81 18.87 -9.93
N ASP A 243 -21.98 19.00 -11.23
CA ASP A 243 -22.22 20.28 -11.92
C ASP A 243 -23.46 20.98 -11.40
#